data_1f849ef96df6d91d600d1d537800207f
#
_entry.id   1f849ef96df6d91d600d1d537800207f
#
_cell.length_a   1.000
_cell.length_b   1.000
_cell.length_c   1.000
_cell.angle_alpha   90.00
_cell.angle_beta   90.00
_cell.angle_gamma   90.00
#
_symmetry.space_group_name_H-M   'P 1'
#
loop_
_entity.id
_entity.type
_entity.pdbx_description
1 polymer ?
#
loop_
_entity_poly.entity_id
_entity_poly.type
_entity_poly.pdbx_seq_one_letter_code
_entity_poly.pdbx_strand_id
1 'polypeptide(L)'
;YVDTLRQKQNVFRMELLGAKVHPVKSGSKTLKDAINEAMRDWITNVDSTYYLLGSAVGPHPYPLMVRDFQAVIGTEIKKQMKKIPNAVIACVGGGSNAIGTFYPLIDTNAKIIGIEAGGKGIKTKLHSAPLTAGKKGVLHGMMTYLMQDKDGQISETHSISAGLDYPGVGPEHAYLKDKNRVEYKAVTDDEVINAFLILTKTEGIIPALESAHAIAYAIKISKKMKKTESIVVTLSGRGDKDIDIVKEYLANVKNTR
;
A
#
# COMPACT_ATOMS: atom_id res chain seq x y z
N TYR A 1 17.32 5.84 0.36
CA TYR A 1 18.18 5.85 1.57
C TYR A 1 17.34 5.89 2.85
N VAL A 2 16.36 6.79 2.95
CA VAL A 2 15.48 6.85 4.15
C VAL A 2 14.75 5.51 4.34
N ASP A 3 14.20 4.94 3.28
CA ASP A 3 13.48 3.68 3.38
C ASP A 3 14.40 2.48 3.66
N THR A 4 15.70 2.52 3.31
CA THR A 4 16.63 1.46 3.74
C THR A 4 16.80 1.42 5.25
N LEU A 5 16.73 2.57 5.92
CA LEU A 5 16.75 2.64 7.39
C LEU A 5 15.43 2.13 8.01
N ARG A 6 14.29 2.54 7.45
CA ARG A 6 12.95 2.08 7.87
C ARG A 6 12.76 0.58 7.64
N GLN A 7 13.45 0.00 6.64
CA GLN A 7 13.37 -1.38 6.21
C GLN A 7 14.66 -2.17 6.49
N LYS A 8 15.44 -1.77 7.50
CA LYS A 8 16.77 -2.34 7.80
C LYS A 8 16.80 -3.86 7.90
N GLN A 9 15.74 -4.49 8.44
CA GLN A 9 15.65 -5.95 8.52
C GLN A 9 15.50 -6.61 7.14
N ASN A 10 14.75 -5.96 6.23
CA ASN A 10 14.60 -6.47 4.87
C ASN A 10 15.86 -6.25 4.05
N VAL A 11 16.55 -5.12 4.23
CA VAL A 11 17.87 -4.86 3.66
C VAL A 11 18.84 -5.98 4.07
N PHE A 12 18.93 -6.26 5.36
CA PHE A 12 19.79 -7.33 5.87
C PHE A 12 19.43 -8.71 5.28
N ARG A 13 18.14 -9.04 5.16
CA ARG A 13 17.72 -10.29 4.52
C ARG A 13 18.12 -10.38 3.05
N MET A 14 18.00 -9.27 2.29
CA MET A 14 18.45 -9.24 0.90
C MET A 14 19.95 -9.45 0.78
N GLU A 15 20.74 -8.82 1.64
CA GLU A 15 22.21 -8.97 1.67
C GLU A 15 22.62 -10.40 2.05
N LEU A 16 21.93 -11.02 3.03
CA LEU A 16 22.14 -12.43 3.38
C LEU A 16 21.89 -13.39 2.20
N LEU A 17 20.96 -13.03 1.31
CA LEU A 17 20.66 -13.79 0.10
C LEU A 17 21.61 -13.46 -1.06
N GLY A 18 22.63 -12.63 -0.85
CA GLY A 18 23.63 -12.26 -1.83
C GLY A 18 23.22 -11.10 -2.76
N ALA A 19 22.08 -10.46 -2.52
CA ALA A 19 21.68 -9.27 -3.28
C ALA A 19 22.52 -8.05 -2.87
N LYS A 20 22.80 -7.16 -3.83
CA LYS A 20 23.40 -5.84 -3.56
C LYS A 20 22.31 -4.80 -3.39
N VAL A 21 22.33 -4.09 -2.26
CA VAL A 21 21.41 -2.99 -2.00
C VAL A 21 22.09 -1.66 -2.34
N HIS A 22 21.47 -0.87 -3.21
CA HIS A 22 21.96 0.45 -3.62
C HIS A 22 21.09 1.55 -3.04
N PRO A 23 21.46 2.18 -1.92
CA PRO A 23 20.69 3.26 -1.31
C PRO A 23 20.72 4.53 -2.17
N VAL A 24 19.59 4.96 -2.68
CA VAL A 24 19.46 6.21 -3.46
C VAL A 24 19.46 7.40 -2.51
N LYS A 25 20.43 8.31 -2.70
CA LYS A 25 20.67 9.48 -1.85
C LYS A 25 20.23 10.81 -2.48
N SER A 26 19.67 10.78 -3.69
CA SER A 26 19.11 11.94 -4.40
C SER A 26 17.62 12.13 -4.08
N GLY A 27 17.09 13.30 -4.34
CA GLY A 27 15.69 13.65 -4.14
C GLY A 27 15.23 13.53 -2.70
N SER A 28 14.01 13.08 -2.48
CA SER A 28 13.43 12.80 -1.16
C SER A 28 14.04 11.57 -0.47
N LYS A 29 14.84 10.79 -1.18
CA LYS A 29 15.51 9.55 -0.71
C LYS A 29 14.54 8.45 -0.28
N THR A 30 13.31 8.50 -0.80
CA THR A 30 12.22 7.56 -0.55
C THR A 30 11.95 6.66 -1.76
N LEU A 31 10.89 5.85 -1.70
CA LEU A 31 10.53 4.87 -2.72
C LEU A 31 10.42 5.45 -4.13
N LYS A 32 9.86 6.67 -4.29
CA LYS A 32 9.75 7.34 -5.60
C LYS A 32 11.11 7.48 -6.29
N ASP A 33 12.11 7.95 -5.56
CA ASP A 33 13.45 8.19 -6.12
C ASP A 33 14.21 6.88 -6.35
N ALA A 34 13.95 5.87 -5.53
CA ALA A 34 14.47 4.51 -5.75
C ALA A 34 13.91 3.92 -7.06
N ILE A 35 12.62 4.09 -7.36
CA ILE A 35 12.01 3.66 -8.64
C ILE A 35 12.61 4.45 -9.81
N ASN A 36 12.76 5.76 -9.68
CA ASN A 36 13.41 6.59 -10.70
C ASN A 36 14.81 6.07 -11.06
N GLU A 37 15.61 5.72 -10.05
CA GLU A 37 16.97 5.22 -10.27
C GLU A 37 16.98 3.84 -10.89
N ALA A 38 16.12 2.93 -10.41
CA ALA A 38 15.97 1.60 -10.98
C ALA A 38 15.56 1.65 -12.46
N MET A 39 14.64 2.57 -12.83
CA MET A 39 14.25 2.75 -14.24
C MET A 39 15.37 3.32 -15.09
N ARG A 40 16.16 4.26 -14.56
CA ARG A 40 17.35 4.79 -15.29
C ARG A 40 18.38 3.70 -15.55
N ASP A 41 18.71 2.93 -14.49
CA ASP A 41 19.66 1.83 -14.61
C ASP A 41 19.18 0.79 -15.62
N TRP A 42 17.91 0.39 -15.54
CA TRP A 42 17.32 -0.56 -16.49
C TRP A 42 17.37 -0.07 -17.94
N ILE A 43 16.96 1.17 -18.20
CA ILE A 43 16.98 1.72 -19.57
C ILE A 43 18.43 1.83 -20.11
N THR A 44 19.37 2.21 -19.25
CA THR A 44 20.80 2.31 -19.61
C THR A 44 21.40 0.95 -19.94
N ASN A 45 20.97 -0.12 -19.24
CA ASN A 45 21.54 -1.45 -19.34
C ASN A 45 20.51 -2.49 -19.85
N VAL A 46 19.60 -2.08 -20.73
CA VAL A 46 18.44 -2.90 -21.14
C VAL A 46 18.81 -4.27 -21.73
N ASP A 47 19.96 -4.35 -22.42
CA ASP A 47 20.41 -5.60 -23.06
C ASP A 47 20.91 -6.66 -22.06
N SER A 48 21.25 -6.26 -20.84
CA SER A 48 21.82 -7.13 -19.80
C SER A 48 21.06 -7.14 -18.48
N THR A 49 20.04 -6.29 -18.35
CA THR A 49 19.32 -6.07 -17.09
C THR A 49 17.82 -6.28 -17.27
N TYR A 50 17.24 -7.11 -16.42
CA TYR A 50 15.79 -7.26 -16.34
C TYR A 50 15.23 -6.40 -15.19
N TYR A 51 14.21 -5.57 -15.50
CA TYR A 51 13.52 -4.79 -14.50
C TYR A 51 12.45 -5.62 -13.80
N LEU A 52 12.74 -6.09 -12.58
CA LEU A 52 11.80 -6.84 -11.76
C LEU A 52 11.02 -5.87 -10.86
N LEU A 53 9.89 -5.38 -11.32
CA LEU A 53 9.03 -4.48 -10.56
C LEU A 53 8.18 -5.27 -9.55
N GLY A 54 8.23 -4.85 -8.27
CA GLY A 54 7.54 -5.53 -7.17
C GLY A 54 6.12 -5.00 -6.87
N SER A 55 5.53 -4.17 -7.74
CA SER A 55 4.19 -3.63 -7.53
C SER A 55 3.40 -3.46 -8.85
N ALA A 56 2.09 -3.20 -8.75
CA ALA A 56 1.19 -3.01 -9.89
C ALA A 56 1.26 -1.58 -10.46
N VAL A 57 2.46 -1.00 -10.54
CA VAL A 57 2.75 0.35 -11.05
C VAL A 57 3.64 0.28 -12.30
N GLY A 58 3.86 1.41 -12.95
CA GLY A 58 4.73 1.48 -14.11
C GLY A 58 4.00 1.28 -15.45
N PRO A 59 4.76 1.25 -16.58
CA PRO A 59 4.20 1.13 -17.91
C PRO A 59 3.65 -0.28 -18.16
N HIS A 60 2.79 -0.39 -19.16
CA HIS A 60 2.39 -1.71 -19.67
C HIS A 60 3.66 -2.49 -20.16
N PRO A 61 3.79 -3.80 -19.86
CA PRO A 61 2.77 -4.70 -19.28
C PRO A 61 2.85 -4.92 -17.75
N TYR A 62 3.70 -4.20 -17.03
CA TYR A 62 3.98 -4.48 -15.62
C TYR A 62 2.73 -4.51 -14.71
N PRO A 63 1.79 -3.54 -14.78
CA PRO A 63 0.58 -3.61 -13.97
C PRO A 63 -0.25 -4.86 -14.22
N LEU A 64 -0.38 -5.26 -15.51
CA LEU A 64 -1.07 -6.47 -15.92
C LEU A 64 -0.42 -7.74 -15.37
N MET A 65 0.90 -7.86 -15.54
CA MET A 65 1.67 -9.02 -15.05
C MET A 65 1.53 -9.19 -13.55
N VAL A 66 1.73 -8.10 -12.80
CA VAL A 66 1.65 -8.13 -11.34
C VAL A 66 0.23 -8.46 -10.87
N ARG A 67 -0.80 -7.87 -11.50
CA ARG A 67 -2.19 -8.23 -11.23
C ARG A 67 -2.43 -9.72 -11.40
N ASP A 68 -2.03 -10.29 -12.54
CA ASP A 68 -2.30 -11.68 -12.87
C ASP A 68 -1.59 -12.64 -11.92
N PHE A 69 -0.33 -12.36 -11.55
CA PHE A 69 0.39 -13.16 -10.55
C PHE A 69 -0.23 -13.04 -9.15
N GLN A 70 -0.71 -11.85 -8.77
CA GLN A 70 -1.33 -11.63 -7.47
C GLN A 70 -2.81 -12.06 -7.41
N ALA A 71 -3.46 -12.31 -8.54
CA ALA A 71 -4.88 -12.69 -8.61
C ALA A 71 -5.20 -14.00 -7.90
N VAL A 72 -4.18 -14.82 -7.60
CA VAL A 72 -4.32 -16.01 -6.75
C VAL A 72 -4.99 -15.68 -5.42
N ILE A 73 -4.73 -14.51 -4.83
CA ILE A 73 -5.32 -14.07 -3.55
C ILE A 73 -6.84 -14.06 -3.62
N GLY A 74 -7.40 -13.32 -4.57
CA GLY A 74 -8.87 -13.21 -4.73
C GLY A 74 -9.51 -14.51 -5.23
N THR A 75 -8.79 -15.29 -6.03
CA THR A 75 -9.22 -16.61 -6.48
C THR A 75 -9.35 -17.58 -5.31
N GLU A 76 -8.38 -17.60 -4.41
CA GLU A 76 -8.44 -18.43 -3.20
C GLU A 76 -9.52 -17.96 -2.22
N ILE A 77 -9.73 -16.66 -2.06
CA ILE A 77 -10.85 -16.13 -1.28
C ILE A 77 -12.18 -16.70 -1.81
N LYS A 78 -12.43 -16.63 -3.13
CA LYS A 78 -13.64 -17.21 -3.73
C LYS A 78 -13.77 -18.71 -3.51
N LYS A 79 -12.67 -19.44 -3.54
CA LYS A 79 -12.65 -20.88 -3.33
C LYS A 79 -12.88 -21.27 -1.87
N GLN A 80 -12.32 -20.53 -0.93
CA GLN A 80 -12.39 -20.84 0.50
C GLN A 80 -13.68 -20.35 1.16
N MET A 81 -14.24 -19.26 0.66
CA MET A 81 -15.50 -18.72 1.18
C MET A 81 -16.71 -19.48 0.63
N LYS A 82 -17.61 -19.92 1.51
CA LYS A 82 -18.87 -20.56 1.09
C LYS A 82 -19.82 -19.61 0.36
N LYS A 83 -19.69 -18.31 0.63
CA LYS A 83 -20.48 -17.22 0.04
C LYS A 83 -19.55 -16.06 -0.27
N ILE A 84 -19.88 -15.26 -1.28
CA ILE A 84 -19.17 -14.02 -1.55
C ILE A 84 -19.26 -13.11 -0.31
N PRO A 85 -18.14 -12.59 0.21
CA PRO A 85 -18.14 -11.71 1.38
C PRO A 85 -18.87 -10.40 1.08
N ASN A 86 -19.52 -9.80 2.09
CA ASN A 86 -20.22 -8.53 1.94
C ASN A 86 -19.23 -7.38 1.66
N ALA A 87 -18.04 -7.43 2.27
CA ALA A 87 -16.98 -6.47 2.02
C ALA A 87 -15.61 -7.14 1.91
N VAL A 88 -14.77 -6.60 1.02
CA VAL A 88 -13.37 -7.00 0.85
C VAL A 88 -12.49 -5.76 0.96
N ILE A 89 -11.48 -5.80 1.81
CA ILE A 89 -10.65 -4.65 2.17
C ILE A 89 -9.18 -5.00 2.03
N ALA A 90 -8.41 -4.14 1.38
CA ALA A 90 -6.96 -4.25 1.29
C ALA A 90 -6.29 -2.87 1.37
N CYS A 91 -5.06 -2.81 1.87
CA CYS A 91 -4.27 -1.58 1.84
C CYS A 91 -3.74 -1.30 0.43
N VAL A 92 -3.58 -0.03 0.10
CA VAL A 92 -3.17 0.44 -1.23
C VAL A 92 -2.02 1.44 -1.08
N GLY A 93 -0.83 1.03 -1.52
CA GLY A 93 0.30 1.88 -1.86
C GLY A 93 0.44 1.86 -3.38
N GLY A 94 1.39 1.09 -3.94
CA GLY A 94 1.39 0.76 -5.38
C GLY A 94 0.18 -0.10 -5.78
N GLY A 95 -0.34 -0.91 -4.86
CA GLY A 95 -1.62 -1.60 -4.97
C GLY A 95 -1.57 -3.05 -5.44
N SER A 96 -0.41 -3.73 -5.39
CA SER A 96 -0.29 -5.11 -5.88
C SER A 96 -1.14 -6.11 -5.09
N ASN A 97 -1.07 -6.09 -3.76
CA ASN A 97 -1.90 -6.95 -2.92
C ASN A 97 -3.39 -6.68 -3.11
N ALA A 98 -3.74 -5.41 -3.23
CA ALA A 98 -5.13 -4.98 -3.39
C ALA A 98 -5.70 -5.40 -4.75
N ILE A 99 -4.98 -5.18 -5.86
CA ILE A 99 -5.47 -5.60 -7.18
C ILE A 99 -5.58 -7.12 -7.28
N GLY A 100 -4.63 -7.86 -6.70
CA GLY A 100 -4.69 -9.32 -6.64
C GLY A 100 -5.88 -9.84 -5.84
N THR A 101 -6.26 -9.13 -4.78
CA THR A 101 -7.47 -9.41 -4.00
C THR A 101 -8.73 -9.05 -4.78
N PHE A 102 -8.75 -7.87 -5.40
CA PHE A 102 -9.96 -7.27 -5.98
C PHE A 102 -10.33 -7.84 -7.34
N TYR A 103 -9.33 -8.05 -8.21
CA TYR A 103 -9.55 -8.42 -9.60
C TYR A 103 -10.45 -9.64 -9.79
N PRO A 104 -10.24 -10.78 -9.11
CA PRO A 104 -11.16 -11.92 -9.22
C PRO A 104 -12.56 -11.68 -8.66
N LEU A 105 -12.76 -10.61 -7.89
CA LEU A 105 -14.04 -10.27 -7.23
C LEU A 105 -14.78 -9.11 -7.91
N ILE A 106 -14.21 -8.51 -8.97
CA ILE A 106 -14.78 -7.33 -9.63
C ILE A 106 -16.22 -7.57 -10.10
N ASP A 107 -16.49 -8.74 -10.68
CA ASP A 107 -17.81 -9.06 -11.24
C ASP A 107 -18.78 -9.64 -10.20
N THR A 108 -18.42 -9.59 -8.92
CA THR A 108 -19.29 -10.03 -7.82
C THR A 108 -20.02 -8.84 -7.20
N ASN A 109 -20.98 -9.12 -6.30
CA ASN A 109 -21.67 -8.10 -5.52
C ASN A 109 -20.94 -7.69 -4.23
N ALA A 110 -19.70 -8.17 -4.02
CA ALA A 110 -18.88 -7.73 -2.89
C ALA A 110 -18.61 -6.22 -2.94
N LYS A 111 -18.75 -5.55 -1.81
CA LYS A 111 -18.24 -4.19 -1.66
C LYS A 111 -16.71 -4.24 -1.57
N ILE A 112 -16.02 -3.61 -2.51
CA ILE A 112 -14.56 -3.62 -2.59
C ILE A 112 -14.01 -2.27 -2.14
N ILE A 113 -13.06 -2.27 -1.21
CA ILE A 113 -12.57 -1.05 -0.56
C ILE A 113 -11.04 -1.08 -0.46
N GLY A 114 -10.38 -0.12 -1.09
CA GLY A 114 -8.95 0.11 -0.97
C GLY A 114 -8.65 1.17 0.09
N ILE A 115 -7.65 0.91 0.94
CA ILE A 115 -7.30 1.80 2.06
C ILE A 115 -5.92 2.38 1.84
N GLU A 116 -5.86 3.70 1.71
CA GLU A 116 -4.65 4.49 1.53
C GLU A 116 -4.14 5.07 2.86
N ALA A 117 -2.87 5.49 2.88
CA ALA A 117 -2.27 6.12 4.04
C ALA A 117 -2.73 7.58 4.18
N GLY A 118 -3.60 7.84 5.13
CA GLY A 118 -4.04 9.19 5.51
C GLY A 118 -3.01 9.97 6.33
N GLY A 119 -1.93 9.33 6.77
CA GLY A 119 -0.82 9.96 7.48
C GLY A 119 -1.29 10.75 8.69
N LYS A 120 -0.89 12.01 8.75
CA LYS A 120 -1.33 12.95 9.80
C LYS A 120 -2.71 13.59 9.51
N GLY A 121 -3.41 13.09 8.50
CA GLY A 121 -4.72 13.57 8.05
C GLY A 121 -4.65 14.28 6.70
N ILE A 122 -5.65 14.03 5.86
CA ILE A 122 -5.72 14.55 4.47
C ILE A 122 -5.58 16.09 4.42
N LYS A 123 -6.19 16.79 5.37
CA LYS A 123 -6.15 18.26 5.43
C LYS A 123 -4.77 18.84 5.73
N THR A 124 -3.89 18.07 6.37
CA THR A 124 -2.53 18.51 6.71
C THR A 124 -1.57 18.47 5.53
N LYS A 125 -1.94 17.82 4.42
CA LYS A 125 -1.09 17.47 3.28
C LYS A 125 0.05 16.49 3.59
N LEU A 126 0.16 16.03 4.83
CA LEU A 126 1.13 15.02 5.25
C LEU A 126 0.46 13.63 5.19
N HIS A 127 0.25 13.12 3.98
CA HIS A 127 -0.38 11.84 3.70
C HIS A 127 0.11 11.25 2.36
N SER A 128 -0.25 10.00 2.09
CA SER A 128 0.06 9.29 0.84
C SER A 128 -1.21 8.62 0.31
N ALA A 129 -2.21 9.44 -0.08
CA ALA A 129 -3.53 9.00 -0.48
C ALA A 129 -3.93 9.59 -1.85
N PRO A 130 -3.25 9.18 -2.95
CA PRO A 130 -3.49 9.76 -4.27
C PRO A 130 -4.90 9.53 -4.81
N LEU A 131 -5.52 8.38 -4.54
CA LEU A 131 -6.89 8.12 -4.99
C LEU A 131 -7.92 8.93 -4.19
N THR A 132 -7.66 9.21 -2.91
CA THR A 132 -8.57 9.98 -2.07
C THR A 132 -8.46 11.49 -2.30
N ALA A 133 -7.23 12.01 -2.51
CA ALA A 133 -6.97 13.46 -2.50
C ALA A 133 -6.06 13.95 -3.64
N GLY A 134 -5.53 13.08 -4.47
CA GLY A 134 -4.66 13.43 -5.60
C GLY A 134 -5.42 13.84 -6.86
N LYS A 135 -4.65 14.13 -7.91
CA LYS A 135 -5.13 14.49 -9.25
C LYS A 135 -4.56 13.53 -10.30
N LYS A 136 -5.21 13.44 -11.45
CA LYS A 136 -4.72 12.66 -12.59
C LYS A 136 -3.42 13.25 -13.15
N GLY A 137 -2.47 12.40 -13.50
CA GLY A 137 -1.21 12.77 -14.10
C GLY A 137 -0.38 11.55 -14.49
N VAL A 138 0.86 11.78 -14.95
CA VAL A 138 1.76 10.72 -15.39
C VAL A 138 2.96 10.62 -14.45
N LEU A 139 3.25 9.40 -13.99
CA LEU A 139 4.42 9.09 -13.17
C LEU A 139 4.92 7.69 -13.53
N HIS A 140 6.23 7.49 -13.60
CA HIS A 140 6.85 6.19 -13.86
C HIS A 140 6.26 5.45 -15.08
N GLY A 141 5.93 6.20 -16.15
CA GLY A 141 5.40 5.64 -17.39
C GLY A 141 3.93 5.21 -17.35
N MET A 142 3.17 5.61 -16.34
CA MET A 142 1.74 5.30 -16.24
C MET A 142 0.87 6.55 -16.04
N MET A 143 -0.33 6.56 -16.61
CA MET A 143 -1.39 7.50 -16.29
C MET A 143 -2.11 7.01 -15.02
N THR A 144 -2.18 7.86 -13.98
CA THR A 144 -2.78 7.48 -12.70
C THR A 144 -3.23 8.70 -11.89
N TYR A 145 -3.58 8.51 -10.62
CA TYR A 145 -3.75 9.58 -9.64
C TYR A 145 -2.46 9.82 -8.89
N LEU A 146 -2.10 11.09 -8.71
CA LEU A 146 -0.84 11.53 -8.12
C LEU A 146 -1.05 12.54 -7.01
N MET A 147 -0.15 12.49 -6.02
CA MET A 147 0.08 13.60 -5.11
C MET A 147 0.92 14.64 -5.85
N GLN A 148 0.32 15.77 -6.21
CA GLN A 148 1.00 16.84 -6.95
C GLN A 148 0.51 18.22 -6.48
N ASP A 149 1.38 19.20 -6.59
CA ASP A 149 1.08 20.58 -6.25
C ASP A 149 0.27 21.28 -7.37
N LYS A 150 0.12 22.61 -7.24
CA LYS A 150 -0.61 23.43 -8.23
C LYS A 150 0.10 23.52 -9.60
N ASP A 151 1.42 23.33 -9.61
CA ASP A 151 2.28 23.42 -10.77
C ASP A 151 2.55 22.04 -11.41
N GLY A 152 1.88 20.99 -10.88
CA GLY A 152 1.99 19.62 -11.37
C GLY A 152 3.24 18.88 -10.89
N GLN A 153 4.04 19.46 -9.99
CA GLN A 153 5.19 18.79 -9.41
C GLN A 153 4.75 17.76 -8.37
N ILE A 154 5.45 16.63 -8.33
CA ILE A 154 5.16 15.57 -7.35
C ILE A 154 5.43 16.09 -5.94
N SER A 155 4.39 16.09 -5.12
CA SER A 155 4.49 16.49 -3.72
C SER A 155 5.18 15.41 -2.88
N GLU A 156 5.86 15.84 -1.83
CA GLU A 156 6.32 14.92 -0.80
C GLU A 156 5.13 14.24 -0.13
N THR A 157 5.32 13.00 0.26
CA THR A 157 4.31 12.17 0.90
C THR A 157 4.71 11.83 2.32
N HIS A 158 3.75 11.37 3.11
CA HIS A 158 3.98 10.88 4.46
C HIS A 158 3.10 9.66 4.76
N SER A 159 3.72 8.63 5.28
CA SER A 159 3.06 7.49 5.90
C SER A 159 3.95 6.91 7.00
N ILE A 160 3.34 6.47 8.10
CA ILE A 160 4.06 5.67 9.11
C ILE A 160 4.56 4.36 8.53
N SER A 161 3.92 3.86 7.49
CA SER A 161 4.29 2.66 6.74
C SER A 161 5.11 3.01 5.51
N ALA A 162 6.36 2.52 5.44
CA ALA A 162 7.23 2.74 4.28
C ALA A 162 6.63 2.20 2.97
N GLY A 163 5.93 1.07 3.02
CA GLY A 163 5.33 0.44 1.83
C GLY A 163 4.11 1.18 1.27
N LEU A 164 3.53 2.12 2.02
CA LEU A 164 2.44 2.98 1.54
C LEU A 164 2.90 4.43 1.28
N ASP A 165 4.18 4.73 1.47
CA ASP A 165 4.73 6.08 1.28
C ASP A 165 5.15 6.31 -0.18
N TYR A 166 4.14 6.44 -1.05
CA TYR A 166 4.31 6.58 -2.50
C TYR A 166 3.30 7.58 -3.06
N PRO A 167 3.72 8.55 -3.90
CA PRO A 167 2.86 9.62 -4.37
C PRO A 167 1.90 9.23 -5.50
N GLY A 168 1.94 8.00 -5.97
CA GLY A 168 1.10 7.48 -7.04
C GLY A 168 0.43 6.18 -6.64
N VAL A 169 -0.23 5.54 -7.59
CA VAL A 169 -0.90 4.25 -7.41
C VAL A 169 -0.97 3.50 -8.75
N GLY A 170 -1.17 2.20 -8.73
CA GLY A 170 -1.36 1.41 -9.95
C GLY A 170 -2.46 1.97 -10.86
N PRO A 171 -2.25 2.01 -12.19
CA PRO A 171 -3.21 2.60 -13.13
C PRO A 171 -4.56 1.86 -13.15
N GLU A 172 -4.56 0.58 -12.84
CA GLU A 172 -5.79 -0.20 -12.76
C GLU A 172 -6.66 0.21 -11.57
N HIS A 173 -6.06 0.59 -10.43
CA HIS A 173 -6.79 1.19 -9.32
C HIS A 173 -7.42 2.55 -9.69
N ALA A 174 -6.70 3.37 -10.46
CA ALA A 174 -7.22 4.62 -10.99
C ALA A 174 -8.45 4.38 -11.88
N TYR A 175 -8.37 3.39 -12.77
CA TYR A 175 -9.50 2.97 -13.61
C TYR A 175 -10.69 2.47 -12.78
N LEU A 176 -10.47 1.61 -11.79
CA LEU A 176 -11.52 1.06 -10.95
C LEU A 176 -12.21 2.14 -10.09
N LYS A 177 -11.46 3.17 -9.66
CA LYS A 177 -12.03 4.36 -9.03
C LYS A 177 -12.94 5.12 -10.00
N ASP A 178 -12.46 5.41 -11.21
CA ASP A 178 -13.22 6.15 -12.22
C ASP A 178 -14.52 5.41 -12.62
N LYS A 179 -14.49 4.08 -12.60
CA LYS A 179 -15.66 3.23 -12.84
C LYS A 179 -16.56 3.09 -11.60
N ASN A 180 -16.21 3.69 -10.48
CA ASN A 180 -16.94 3.55 -9.20
C ASN A 180 -17.12 2.09 -8.76
N ARG A 181 -16.21 1.19 -9.20
CA ARG A 181 -16.27 -0.23 -8.83
C ARG A 181 -15.59 -0.51 -7.50
N VAL A 182 -14.56 0.26 -7.17
CA VAL A 182 -13.83 0.17 -5.91
C VAL A 182 -13.92 1.52 -5.19
N GLU A 183 -14.29 1.50 -3.92
CA GLU A 183 -14.20 2.67 -3.04
C GLU A 183 -12.79 2.80 -2.49
N TYR A 184 -12.26 4.01 -2.47
CA TYR A 184 -10.97 4.29 -1.82
C TYR A 184 -11.17 5.23 -0.64
N LYS A 185 -10.56 4.90 0.49
CA LYS A 185 -10.62 5.61 1.75
C LYS A 185 -9.22 5.74 2.33
N ALA A 186 -9.04 6.70 3.22
CA ALA A 186 -7.79 6.89 3.94
C ALA A 186 -8.01 6.73 5.45
N VAL A 187 -6.98 6.24 6.15
CA VAL A 187 -6.92 6.16 7.61
C VAL A 187 -5.64 6.82 8.11
N THR A 188 -5.70 7.44 9.28
CA THR A 188 -4.56 8.15 9.86
C THR A 188 -3.58 7.22 10.55
N ASP A 189 -2.36 7.70 10.79
CA ASP A 189 -1.32 6.94 11.52
C ASP A 189 -1.80 6.51 12.91
N ASP A 190 -2.55 7.35 13.63
CA ASP A 190 -3.17 7.01 14.94
C ASP A 190 -4.16 5.85 14.83
N GLU A 191 -5.04 5.87 13.81
CA GLU A 191 -5.99 4.80 13.55
C GLU A 191 -5.27 3.48 13.22
N VAL A 192 -4.16 3.56 12.48
CA VAL A 192 -3.32 2.41 12.11
C VAL A 192 -2.65 1.78 13.33
N ILE A 193 -2.00 2.59 14.17
CA ILE A 193 -1.34 2.10 15.40
C ILE A 193 -2.37 1.47 16.34
N ASN A 194 -3.53 2.09 16.49
CA ASN A 194 -4.60 1.53 17.32
C ASN A 194 -5.06 0.16 16.78
N ALA A 195 -5.27 0.04 15.48
CA ALA A 195 -5.67 -1.22 14.84
C ALA A 195 -4.59 -2.30 14.96
N PHE A 196 -3.31 -1.92 14.80
CA PHE A 196 -2.16 -2.79 15.03
C PHE A 196 -2.19 -3.38 16.44
N LEU A 197 -2.38 -2.53 17.46
CA LEU A 197 -2.43 -2.96 18.86
C LEU A 197 -3.66 -3.82 19.16
N ILE A 198 -4.82 -3.49 18.61
CA ILE A 198 -6.03 -4.29 18.78
C ILE A 198 -5.82 -5.70 18.22
N LEU A 199 -5.42 -5.83 16.95
CA LEU A 199 -5.21 -7.14 16.31
C LEU A 199 -4.17 -7.98 17.07
N THR A 200 -3.07 -7.33 17.47
CA THR A 200 -2.01 -8.02 18.23
C THR A 200 -2.52 -8.56 19.57
N LYS A 201 -3.34 -7.78 20.29
CA LYS A 201 -3.84 -8.17 21.62
C LYS A 201 -4.97 -9.20 21.54
N THR A 202 -5.85 -9.10 20.54
CA THR A 202 -7.04 -9.96 20.45
C THR A 202 -6.78 -11.27 19.73
N GLU A 203 -5.92 -11.24 18.70
CA GLU A 203 -5.69 -12.40 17.82
C GLU A 203 -4.28 -12.98 17.93
N GLY A 204 -3.36 -12.31 18.66
CA GLY A 204 -1.95 -12.72 18.72
C GLY A 204 -1.20 -12.52 17.40
N ILE A 205 -1.76 -11.74 16.46
CA ILE A 205 -1.17 -11.47 15.14
C ILE A 205 -0.55 -10.09 15.14
N ILE A 206 0.74 -10.00 14.86
CA ILE A 206 1.45 -8.74 14.65
C ILE A 206 1.43 -8.42 13.14
N PRO A 207 0.52 -7.53 12.68
CA PRO A 207 0.42 -7.19 11.26
C PRO A 207 1.54 -6.25 10.83
N ALA A 208 1.91 -6.24 9.56
CA ALA A 208 2.66 -5.12 8.99
C ALA A 208 1.83 -3.84 9.08
N LEU A 209 2.49 -2.68 9.23
CA LEU A 209 1.80 -1.38 9.29
C LEU A 209 0.97 -1.12 8.02
N GLU A 210 1.41 -1.64 6.86
CA GLU A 210 0.64 -1.62 5.63
C GLU A 210 -0.73 -2.26 5.82
N SER A 211 -0.76 -3.51 6.29
CA SER A 211 -2.01 -4.26 6.50
C SER A 211 -2.85 -3.69 7.63
N ALA A 212 -2.23 -3.08 8.64
CA ALA A 212 -2.94 -2.42 9.74
C ALA A 212 -3.85 -1.28 9.26
N HIS A 213 -3.55 -0.63 8.12
CA HIS A 213 -4.46 0.33 7.49
C HIS A 213 -5.79 -0.33 7.10
N ALA A 214 -5.74 -1.50 6.48
CA ALA A 214 -6.95 -2.24 6.10
C ALA A 214 -7.75 -2.70 7.35
N ILE A 215 -7.06 -3.15 8.40
CA ILE A 215 -7.67 -3.54 9.69
C ILE A 215 -8.34 -2.31 10.35
N ALA A 216 -7.70 -1.14 10.36
CA ALA A 216 -8.26 0.08 10.93
C ALA A 216 -9.63 0.41 10.31
N TYR A 217 -9.72 0.32 8.99
CA TYR A 217 -10.98 0.59 8.31
C TYR A 217 -12.01 -0.53 8.51
N ALA A 218 -11.57 -1.80 8.56
CA ALA A 218 -12.45 -2.93 8.86
C ALA A 218 -13.11 -2.79 10.23
N ILE A 219 -12.36 -2.41 11.27
CA ILE A 219 -12.90 -2.11 12.60
C ILE A 219 -13.93 -0.96 12.53
N LYS A 220 -13.67 0.05 11.70
CA LYS A 220 -14.56 1.20 11.56
C LYS A 220 -15.91 0.84 10.94
N ILE A 221 -15.90 0.01 9.86
CA ILE A 221 -17.14 -0.36 9.17
C ILE A 221 -17.90 -1.49 9.87
N SER A 222 -17.21 -2.41 10.56
CA SER A 222 -17.85 -3.53 11.25
C SER A 222 -18.88 -3.09 12.28
N LYS A 223 -18.68 -1.92 12.90
CA LYS A 223 -19.63 -1.31 13.85
C LYS A 223 -21.01 -0.99 13.22
N LYS A 224 -21.08 -0.90 11.90
CA LYS A 224 -22.31 -0.58 11.15
C LYS A 224 -22.88 -1.78 10.39
N MET A 225 -22.18 -2.91 10.41
CA MET A 225 -22.58 -4.11 9.69
C MET A 225 -23.44 -5.02 10.59
N LYS A 226 -24.28 -5.82 9.96
CA LYS A 226 -25.07 -6.84 10.63
C LYS A 226 -24.18 -8.01 11.03
N LYS A 227 -24.53 -8.73 12.09
CA LYS A 227 -23.79 -9.93 12.55
C LYS A 227 -23.75 -11.06 11.52
N THR A 228 -24.66 -11.07 10.56
CA THR A 228 -24.74 -12.03 9.46
C THR A 228 -23.88 -11.67 8.26
N GLU A 229 -23.31 -10.46 8.24
CA GLU A 229 -22.45 -9.99 7.18
C GLU A 229 -20.98 -10.33 7.48
N SER A 230 -20.21 -10.54 6.42
CA SER A 230 -18.80 -10.92 6.51
C SER A 230 -17.89 -9.88 5.86
N ILE A 231 -16.72 -9.69 6.46
CA ILE A 231 -15.63 -8.88 5.92
C ILE A 231 -14.43 -9.80 5.69
N VAL A 232 -13.80 -9.70 4.52
CA VAL A 232 -12.48 -10.26 4.28
C VAL A 232 -11.48 -9.12 4.23
N VAL A 233 -10.40 -9.24 4.99
CA VAL A 233 -9.29 -8.28 4.98
C VAL A 233 -8.03 -8.99 4.52
N THR A 234 -7.36 -8.43 3.51
CA THR A 234 -6.08 -8.93 3.06
C THR A 234 -4.99 -8.53 4.04
N LEU A 235 -4.53 -9.50 4.84
CA LEU A 235 -3.41 -9.33 5.76
C LEU A 235 -2.10 -9.60 4.99
N SER A 236 -1.63 -8.60 4.26
CA SER A 236 -0.60 -8.72 3.23
C SER A 236 0.84 -8.83 3.75
N GLY A 237 1.06 -8.68 5.04
CA GLY A 237 2.39 -8.79 5.63
C GLY A 237 2.40 -8.88 7.15
N ARG A 238 3.51 -9.42 7.67
CA ARG A 238 3.78 -9.51 9.10
C ARG A 238 4.59 -8.31 9.59
N GLY A 239 4.38 -7.92 10.84
CA GLY A 239 4.89 -6.69 11.43
C GLY A 239 6.24 -6.75 12.14
N ASP A 240 7.00 -7.86 12.03
CA ASP A 240 8.32 -7.97 12.69
C ASP A 240 9.25 -6.82 12.32
N LYS A 241 9.19 -6.39 11.07
CA LYS A 241 10.00 -5.27 10.55
C LYS A 241 9.61 -3.90 11.13
N ASP A 242 8.38 -3.78 11.67
CA ASP A 242 7.77 -2.52 12.08
C ASP A 242 7.80 -2.28 13.60
N ILE A 243 8.28 -3.25 14.37
CA ILE A 243 8.28 -3.19 15.85
C ILE A 243 9.01 -1.95 16.38
N ASP A 244 10.16 -1.59 15.80
CA ASP A 244 10.92 -0.41 16.21
C ASP A 244 10.12 0.88 15.95
N ILE A 245 9.46 0.98 14.78
CA ILE A 245 8.62 2.13 14.42
C ILE A 245 7.45 2.28 15.38
N VAL A 246 6.77 1.18 15.69
CA VAL A 246 5.64 1.18 16.64
C VAL A 246 6.11 1.56 18.03
N LYS A 247 7.26 1.04 18.48
CA LYS A 247 7.85 1.39 19.79
C LYS A 247 8.16 2.89 19.88
N GLU A 248 8.80 3.45 18.88
CA GLU A 248 9.12 4.87 18.81
C GLU A 248 7.85 5.74 18.83
N TYR A 249 6.86 5.37 18.01
CA TYR A 249 5.58 6.09 17.97
C TYR A 249 4.89 6.13 19.33
N LEU A 250 4.82 4.98 20.01
CA LEU A 250 4.20 4.89 21.33
C LEU A 250 4.96 5.66 22.42
N ALA A 251 6.29 5.75 22.32
CA ALA A 251 7.12 6.55 23.22
C ALA A 251 6.82 8.05 23.03
N ASN A 252 6.73 8.52 21.78
CA ASN A 252 6.45 9.91 21.45
C ASN A 252 5.07 10.36 21.94
N VAL A 253 4.04 9.49 21.79
CA VAL A 253 2.68 9.79 22.30
C VAL A 253 2.63 9.90 23.82
N LYS A 254 3.45 9.13 24.56
CA LYS A 254 3.53 9.23 26.04
C LYS A 254 4.17 10.52 26.49
N ASN A 255 5.14 11.05 25.76
CA ASN A 255 5.85 12.28 26.11
C ASN A 255 5.05 13.56 25.78
N THR A 256 3.96 13.45 25.03
CA THR A 256 3.12 14.58 24.61
C THR A 256 1.85 14.72 25.46
N ARG A 257 1.61 13.79 26.38
CA ARG A 257 0.53 13.79 27.38
C ARG A 257 1.06 14.14 28.77
#